data_341d45193a947ff36c255d7032a2bae7
#
_entry.id   341d45193a947ff36c255d7032a2bae7
#
_cell.length_a   1.000
_cell.length_b   1.000
_cell.length_c   1.000
_cell.angle_alpha   90.00
_cell.angle_beta   90.00
_cell.angle_gamma   90.00
#
_symmetry.space_group_name_H-M   'P 1'
#
loop_
_entity.id
_entity.type
_entity.pdbx_description
1 polymer ?
#
loop_
_entity_poly.entity_id
_entity_poly.type
_entity_poly.pdbx_seq_one_letter_code
_entity_poly.pdbx_strand_id
1 'polypeptide(L)'
;GAIMYIVEGPQNGFNNIPESIYWAIVTVSTVGYGDMSPQTPLGKLISSVLMIVAYGIIAVPKGRITSEMNKASKKAVKLATCPNCFSEDHVADAIYCNKCGNLL
;
A
#
# COMPACT_ATOMS: atom_id res chain seq x y z
N GLY A 1 15.42 13.91 3.73
CA GLY A 1 15.48 15.26 4.30
C GLY A 1 16.88 15.83 4.27
N ALA A 2 17.77 15.35 5.15
CA ALA A 2 19.13 15.91 5.30
C ALA A 2 19.95 15.98 3.98
N ILE A 3 19.86 14.98 3.15
CA ILE A 3 20.55 14.97 1.84
C ILE A 3 20.05 16.14 0.96
N MET A 4 18.76 16.42 0.96
CA MET A 4 18.19 17.53 0.19
C MET A 4 18.64 18.90 0.73
N TYR A 5 18.76 19.01 2.05
CA TYR A 5 19.35 20.21 2.66
C TYR A 5 20.78 20.49 2.17
N ILE A 6 21.60 19.45 2.06
CA ILE A 6 22.99 19.58 1.57
C ILE A 6 23.03 19.90 0.07
N VAL A 7 22.18 19.25 -0.74
CA VAL A 7 22.17 19.39 -2.20
C VAL A 7 21.57 20.72 -2.66
N GLU A 8 20.39 21.08 -2.13
CA GLU A 8 19.66 22.28 -2.53
C GLU A 8 20.12 23.53 -1.77
N GLY A 9 20.33 23.41 -0.46
CA GLY A 9 20.74 24.50 0.42
C GLY A 9 19.66 25.56 0.65
N PRO A 10 19.97 26.59 1.49
CA PRO A 10 19.03 27.66 1.84
C PRO A 10 18.57 28.51 0.64
N GLN A 11 19.37 28.59 -0.41
CA GLN A 11 19.07 29.35 -1.64
C GLN A 11 17.83 28.84 -2.39
N ASN A 12 17.50 27.56 -2.25
CA ASN A 12 16.41 26.89 -2.93
C ASN A 12 15.24 26.54 -2.00
N GLY A 13 15.20 27.14 -0.81
CA GLY A 13 14.09 26.98 0.14
C GLY A 13 14.33 25.92 1.22
N PHE A 14 15.42 25.17 1.16
CA PHE A 14 15.81 24.19 2.18
C PHE A 14 16.70 24.87 3.24
N ASN A 15 16.10 25.72 4.06
CA ASN A 15 16.80 26.61 5.00
C ASN A 15 17.44 25.85 6.18
N ASN A 16 16.82 24.75 6.61
CA ASN A 16 17.27 23.95 7.72
C ASN A 16 16.88 22.47 7.55
N ILE A 17 17.44 21.61 8.38
CA ILE A 17 17.17 20.16 8.35
C ILE A 17 15.70 19.83 8.69
N PRO A 18 15.06 20.43 9.72
CA PRO A 18 13.64 20.22 10.00
C PRO A 18 12.71 20.51 8.83
N GLU A 19 12.91 21.62 8.12
CA GLU A 19 12.13 21.94 6.91
C GLU A 19 12.35 20.95 5.79
N SER A 20 13.58 20.49 5.61
CA SER A 20 13.91 19.46 4.64
C SER A 20 13.29 18.09 4.98
N ILE A 21 13.16 17.76 6.25
CA ILE A 21 12.43 16.59 6.73
C ILE A 21 10.93 16.75 6.48
N TYR A 22 10.37 17.90 6.77
CA TYR A 22 8.98 18.24 6.46
C TYR A 22 8.67 18.02 4.97
N TRP A 23 9.50 18.58 4.09
CA TRP A 23 9.36 18.34 2.65
C TRP A 23 9.39 16.87 2.28
N ALA A 24 10.32 16.10 2.85
CA ALA A 24 10.44 14.66 2.58
C ALA A 24 9.18 13.89 3.02
N ILE A 25 8.62 14.20 4.19
CA ILE A 25 7.39 13.59 4.70
C ILE A 25 6.21 13.89 3.78
N VAL A 26 6.02 15.17 3.42
CA VAL A 26 4.95 15.62 2.53
C VAL A 26 5.04 14.96 1.16
N THR A 27 6.25 14.76 0.65
CA THR A 27 6.50 14.13 -0.65
C THR A 27 6.26 12.61 -0.59
N VAL A 28 6.80 11.92 0.41
CA VAL A 28 6.67 10.46 0.56
C VAL A 28 5.23 10.04 0.88
N SER A 29 4.52 10.84 1.67
CA SER A 29 3.10 10.63 1.98
C SER A 29 2.15 10.96 0.82
N THR A 30 2.69 11.43 -0.31
CA THR A 30 1.94 11.83 -1.51
C THR A 30 1.00 13.03 -1.33
N VAL A 31 1.15 13.80 -0.24
CA VAL A 31 0.38 15.03 -0.01
C VAL A 31 0.76 16.10 -1.03
N GLY A 32 2.07 16.36 -1.19
CA GLY A 32 2.60 17.22 -2.25
C GLY A 32 2.06 18.63 -2.25
N TYR A 33 2.17 19.38 -1.15
CA TYR A 33 1.71 20.78 -1.09
C TYR A 33 2.36 21.69 -2.15
N GLY A 34 3.60 21.39 -2.57
CA GLY A 34 4.30 22.17 -3.57
C GLY A 34 4.87 23.51 -3.06
N ASP A 35 4.86 23.74 -1.76
CA ASP A 35 5.44 24.91 -1.09
C ASP A 35 6.97 24.91 -1.16
N MET A 36 7.57 23.74 -1.15
CA MET A 36 9.02 23.53 -1.33
C MET A 36 9.25 22.48 -2.43
N SER A 37 10.17 22.76 -3.32
CA SER A 37 10.55 21.82 -4.39
C SER A 37 12.03 21.97 -4.74
N PRO A 38 12.71 20.86 -5.14
CA PRO A 38 14.07 20.92 -5.63
C PRO A 38 14.20 21.79 -6.88
N GLN A 39 15.19 22.66 -6.92
CA GLN A 39 15.45 23.54 -8.05
C GLN A 39 16.62 23.05 -8.90
N THR A 40 17.63 22.44 -8.25
CA THR A 40 18.81 21.93 -8.97
C THR A 40 18.50 20.64 -9.74
N PRO A 41 19.17 20.38 -10.87
CA PRO A 41 19.04 19.14 -11.62
C PRO A 41 19.37 17.90 -10.78
N LEU A 42 20.39 17.98 -9.93
CA LEU A 42 20.78 16.90 -9.03
C LEU A 42 19.72 16.64 -7.96
N GLY A 43 19.17 17.69 -7.35
CA GLY A 43 18.07 17.58 -6.40
C GLY A 43 16.81 16.97 -7.01
N LYS A 44 16.47 17.35 -8.24
CA LYS A 44 15.35 16.75 -8.99
C LYS A 44 15.56 15.26 -9.26
N LEU A 45 16.79 14.85 -9.62
CA LEU A 45 17.11 13.44 -9.82
C LEU A 45 16.96 12.64 -8.53
N ILE A 46 17.54 13.12 -7.42
CA ILE A 46 17.46 12.48 -6.10
C ILE A 46 16.01 12.36 -5.66
N SER A 47 15.22 13.41 -5.84
CA SER A 47 13.79 13.42 -5.51
C SER A 47 13.00 12.40 -6.31
N SER A 48 13.29 12.26 -7.60
CA SER A 48 12.63 11.27 -8.47
C SER A 48 12.89 9.84 -7.99
N VAL A 49 14.13 9.53 -7.66
CA VAL A 49 14.49 8.22 -7.10
C VAL A 49 13.80 7.98 -5.75
N LEU A 50 13.78 9.00 -4.88
CA LEU A 50 13.09 8.92 -3.59
C LEU A 50 11.59 8.62 -3.75
N MET A 51 10.93 9.28 -4.69
CA MET A 51 9.49 9.09 -4.95
C MET A 51 9.20 7.67 -5.45
N ILE A 52 10.02 7.11 -6.33
CA ILE A 52 9.86 5.74 -6.83
C ILE A 52 10.02 4.73 -5.70
N VAL A 53 11.07 4.89 -4.88
CA VAL A 53 11.32 4.01 -3.74
C VAL A 53 10.20 4.11 -2.70
N ALA A 54 9.76 5.33 -2.38
CA ALA A 54 8.66 5.57 -1.44
C ALA A 54 7.36 4.92 -1.90
N TYR A 55 7.03 5.04 -3.19
CA TYR A 55 5.87 4.38 -3.77
C TYR A 55 5.97 2.85 -3.66
N GLY A 56 7.12 2.28 -3.94
CA GLY A 56 7.36 0.83 -3.79
C GLY A 56 7.15 0.35 -2.35
N ILE A 57 7.65 1.09 -1.37
CA ILE A 57 7.48 0.76 0.05
C ILE A 57 6.00 0.79 0.47
N ILE A 58 5.22 1.74 -0.05
CA ILE A 58 3.78 1.86 0.25
C ILE A 58 2.97 0.78 -0.47
N ALA A 59 3.33 0.42 -1.69
CA ALA A 59 2.60 -0.55 -2.51
C ALA A 59 2.69 -1.98 -1.99
N VAL A 60 3.85 -2.41 -1.48
CA VAL A 60 4.09 -3.78 -1.00
C VAL A 60 3.16 -4.19 0.18
N PRO A 61 3.01 -3.40 1.26
CA PRO A 61 2.10 -3.74 2.34
C PRO A 61 0.64 -3.84 1.88
N LYS A 62 0.19 -2.96 0.99
CA LYS A 62 -1.18 -3.01 0.44
C LYS A 62 -1.44 -4.32 -0.30
N GLY A 63 -0.50 -4.77 -1.13
CA GLY A 63 -0.61 -6.04 -1.85
C GLY A 63 -0.67 -7.25 -0.92
N ARG A 64 0.13 -7.27 0.14
CA ARG A 64 0.12 -8.34 1.14
C ARG A 64 -1.17 -8.38 1.93
N ILE A 65 -1.66 -7.24 2.42
CA ILE A 65 -2.92 -7.15 3.16
C ILE A 65 -4.08 -7.65 2.30
N THR A 66 -4.18 -7.23 1.06
CA THR A 66 -5.23 -7.68 0.12
C THR A 66 -5.13 -9.19 -0.14
N SER A 67 -3.93 -9.73 -0.31
CA SER A 67 -3.70 -11.17 -0.51
C SER A 67 -4.11 -11.98 0.71
N GLU A 68 -3.78 -11.54 1.93
CA GLU A 68 -4.17 -12.20 3.18
C GLU A 68 -5.69 -12.13 3.42
N MET A 69 -6.33 -11.00 3.12
CA MET A 69 -7.79 -10.88 3.18
C MET A 69 -8.48 -11.82 2.18
N ASN A 70 -7.96 -11.96 0.96
CA ASN A 70 -8.47 -12.90 -0.04
C ASN A 70 -8.26 -14.35 0.39
N LYS A 71 -7.14 -14.69 1.03
CA LYS A 71 -6.88 -16.02 1.59
C LYS A 71 -7.80 -16.32 2.77
N ALA A 72 -8.03 -15.35 3.66
CA ALA A 72 -8.97 -15.49 4.77
C ALA A 72 -10.40 -15.69 4.26
N SER A 73 -10.82 -14.95 3.24
CA SER A 73 -12.12 -15.13 2.59
C SER A 73 -12.25 -16.50 1.92
N LYS A 74 -11.20 -16.99 1.26
CA LYS A 74 -11.19 -18.35 0.68
C LYS A 74 -11.14 -19.46 1.73
N LYS A 75 -10.50 -19.23 2.89
CA LYS A 75 -10.56 -20.16 4.03
C LYS A 75 -11.94 -20.25 4.67
N ALA A 76 -12.73 -19.18 4.54
CA ALA A 76 -14.11 -19.18 5.01
C ALA A 76 -15.07 -19.98 4.10
N VAL A 77 -14.63 -20.38 2.92
CA VAL A 77 -15.38 -21.31 2.07
C VAL A 77 -14.93 -22.71 2.41
N LYS A 78 -15.71 -23.42 3.19
CA LYS A 78 -15.53 -24.86 3.40
C LYS A 78 -15.79 -25.54 2.05
N LEU A 79 -14.76 -26.19 1.51
CA LEU A 79 -14.88 -27.09 0.35
C LEU A 79 -15.59 -28.40 0.77
N ALA A 80 -16.77 -28.28 1.35
CA ALA A 80 -17.61 -29.42 1.64
C ALA A 80 -18.53 -29.60 0.43
N THR A 81 -18.20 -30.53 -0.45
CA THR A 81 -19.08 -30.93 -1.54
C THR A 81 -20.34 -31.57 -0.97
N CYS A 82 -21.49 -31.07 -1.34
CA CYS A 82 -22.75 -31.65 -0.89
C CYS A 82 -22.92 -33.06 -1.47
N PRO A 83 -23.16 -34.08 -0.64
CA PRO A 83 -23.29 -35.46 -1.12
C PRO A 83 -24.52 -35.71 -2.01
N ASN A 84 -25.49 -34.78 -1.97
CA ASN A 84 -26.75 -34.94 -2.73
C ASN A 84 -26.77 -34.19 -4.06
N CYS A 85 -26.26 -32.92 -4.10
CA CYS A 85 -26.29 -32.10 -5.33
C CYS A 85 -24.90 -31.72 -5.87
N PHE A 86 -23.83 -32.17 -5.23
CA PHE A 86 -22.44 -31.94 -5.60
C PHE A 86 -22.04 -30.46 -5.71
N SER A 87 -22.76 -29.57 -5.04
CA SER A 87 -22.42 -28.14 -4.98
C SER A 87 -21.24 -27.90 -4.02
N GLU A 88 -20.27 -27.10 -4.47
CA GLU A 88 -19.03 -26.80 -3.71
C GLU A 88 -19.06 -25.43 -3.05
N ASP A 89 -20.02 -24.57 -3.38
CA ASP A 89 -20.09 -23.18 -2.90
C ASP A 89 -20.89 -23.08 -1.59
N HIS A 90 -20.24 -23.47 -0.48
CA HIS A 90 -20.83 -23.34 0.85
C HIS A 90 -20.04 -22.40 1.74
N VAL A 91 -20.75 -21.63 2.59
CA VAL A 91 -20.14 -20.80 3.62
C VAL A 91 -19.48 -21.69 4.68
N ALA A 92 -18.39 -21.22 5.30
CA ALA A 92 -17.62 -22.01 6.27
C ALA A 92 -18.45 -22.57 7.44
N ASP A 93 -19.50 -21.87 7.83
CA ASP A 93 -20.41 -22.21 8.94
C ASP A 93 -21.71 -22.90 8.47
N ALA A 94 -21.79 -23.27 7.19
CA ALA A 94 -22.98 -23.92 6.66
C ALA A 94 -23.14 -25.33 7.22
N ILE A 95 -24.27 -25.58 7.87
CA ILE A 95 -24.70 -26.91 8.36
C ILE A 95 -25.51 -27.61 7.28
N TYR A 96 -26.20 -26.83 6.45
CA TYR A 96 -27.05 -27.33 5.38
C TYR A 96 -26.60 -26.77 4.02
N CYS A 97 -26.82 -27.55 2.96
CA CYS A 97 -26.58 -27.12 1.59
C CYS A 97 -27.52 -25.96 1.22
N ASN A 98 -26.98 -24.85 0.72
CA ASN A 98 -27.74 -23.68 0.29
C ASN A 98 -28.58 -23.91 -0.99
N LYS A 99 -28.35 -25.01 -1.72
CA LYS A 99 -29.08 -25.35 -2.96
C LYS A 99 -30.17 -26.40 -2.77
N CYS A 100 -29.87 -27.47 -2.05
CA CYS A 100 -30.82 -28.57 -1.88
C CYS A 100 -31.30 -28.77 -0.44
N GLY A 101 -30.72 -28.04 0.54
CA GLY A 101 -31.12 -28.13 1.95
C GLY A 101 -30.65 -29.42 2.68
N ASN A 102 -29.85 -30.25 2.04
CA ASN A 102 -29.32 -31.45 2.69
C ASN A 102 -28.24 -31.12 3.72
N LEU A 103 -28.09 -31.94 4.74
CA LEU A 103 -27.04 -31.77 5.77
C LEU A 103 -25.67 -32.00 5.13
N LEU A 104 -24.76 -31.09 5.44
CA LEU A 104 -23.37 -31.13 4.97
C LEU A 104 -22.48 -31.95 5.90
#